data_1189713ff6ada0ca9d5d6d18e421c832
#
_entry.id   1189713ff6ada0ca9d5d6d18e421c832
#
_cell.length_a   1.000
_cell.length_b   1.000
_cell.length_c   1.000
_cell.angle_alpha   90.00
_cell.angle_beta   90.00
_cell.angle_gamma   90.00
#
_symmetry.space_group_name_H-M   'P 1'
#
loop_
_entity.id
_entity.type
_entity.pdbx_description
1 polymer ?
#
loop_
_entity_poly.entity_id
_entity_poly.type
_entity_poly.pdbx_seq_one_letter_code
_entity_poly.pdbx_strand_id
1 'polypeptide(L)'
;MPPFRLAVIAAAMLSSVQAAQAETPAPAPALAVELNAAETAEGACTLSFLITNDLSADLDQAVFETVLFDQEGTGERMTLFDVGALPQGRPRVSQFVLPQTDCTGLSRILFNGAVTCSGPGIAAGECADRLQLTTRTDIEVLG
;
A
#
# COMPACT_ATOMS: atom_id res chain seq x y z
N MET A 1 5.27 -68.27 55.40
CA MET A 1 4.43 -67.74 54.35
C MET A 1 4.61 -66.24 54.34
N PRO A 2 5.32 -65.72 53.39
CA PRO A 2 5.47 -64.26 53.29
C PRO A 2 4.38 -63.68 52.38
N PRO A 3 3.85 -62.46 52.67
CA PRO A 3 2.77 -61.85 51.90
C PRO A 3 3.32 -61.15 50.65
N PHE A 4 2.69 -61.41 49.54
CA PHE A 4 2.85 -60.75 48.27
C PHE A 4 2.53 -59.23 48.36
N ARG A 5 3.47 -58.38 48.02
CA ARG A 5 3.25 -56.93 47.85
C ARG A 5 2.97 -56.68 46.35
N LEU A 6 1.75 -56.35 46.03
CA LEU A 6 1.41 -55.79 44.70
C LEU A 6 1.98 -54.35 44.61
N ALA A 7 2.88 -54.17 43.69
CA ALA A 7 3.32 -52.83 43.28
C ALA A 7 2.38 -52.32 42.15
N VAL A 8 1.61 -51.31 42.44
CA VAL A 8 0.79 -50.63 41.43
C VAL A 8 1.69 -49.58 40.77
N ILE A 9 2.00 -49.80 39.51
CA ILE A 9 2.73 -48.84 38.67
C ILE A 9 1.67 -47.92 38.04
N ALA A 10 1.58 -46.69 38.50
CA ALA A 10 0.77 -45.64 37.89
C ALA A 10 1.56 -45.03 36.72
N ALA A 11 1.15 -45.36 35.49
CA ALA A 11 1.68 -44.73 34.29
C ALA A 11 1.01 -43.37 34.10
N ALA A 12 1.72 -42.29 34.34
CA ALA A 12 1.29 -40.93 34.06
C ALA A 12 1.47 -40.63 32.55
N MET A 13 0.38 -40.58 31.83
CA MET A 13 0.39 -40.13 30.43
C MET A 13 0.46 -38.59 30.41
N LEU A 14 1.64 -38.05 30.03
CA LEU A 14 1.78 -36.64 29.72
C LEU A 14 1.21 -36.40 28.30
N SER A 15 0.01 -35.81 28.26
CA SER A 15 -0.55 -35.29 27.02
C SER A 15 0.13 -33.98 26.68
N SER A 16 1.05 -33.99 25.71
CA SER A 16 1.64 -32.79 25.13
C SER A 16 0.59 -32.07 24.26
N VAL A 17 0.06 -30.98 24.75
CA VAL A 17 -0.75 -30.06 23.97
C VAL A 17 0.19 -29.28 23.04
N GLN A 18 0.24 -29.66 21.78
CA GLN A 18 0.88 -28.83 20.75
C GLN A 18 0.00 -27.64 20.45
N ALA A 19 0.43 -26.45 20.86
CA ALA A 19 -0.18 -25.22 20.44
C ALA A 19 0.09 -25.05 18.92
N ALA A 20 -0.98 -25.17 18.14
CA ALA A 20 -0.93 -24.81 16.72
C ALA A 20 -0.66 -23.31 16.64
N GLN A 21 0.55 -22.93 16.19
CA GLN A 21 0.84 -21.55 15.84
C GLN A 21 0.05 -21.22 14.59
N ALA A 22 -0.94 -20.34 14.71
CA ALA A 22 -1.63 -19.78 13.57
C ALA A 22 -0.61 -18.91 12.80
N GLU A 23 -0.16 -19.38 11.63
CA GLU A 23 0.64 -18.58 10.72
C GLU A 23 -0.19 -17.35 10.30
N THR A 24 0.33 -16.16 10.60
CA THR A 24 -0.26 -14.92 10.08
C THR A 24 -0.15 -14.95 8.55
N PRO A 25 -1.27 -14.82 7.82
CA PRO A 25 -1.20 -14.81 6.36
C PRO A 25 -0.25 -13.73 5.87
N ALA A 26 0.59 -14.05 4.88
CA ALA A 26 1.44 -13.04 4.24
C ALA A 26 0.54 -11.94 3.64
N PRO A 27 0.95 -10.65 3.74
CA PRO A 27 0.19 -9.57 3.14
C PRO A 27 0.00 -9.82 1.64
N ALA A 28 -1.19 -9.50 1.12
CA ALA A 28 -1.48 -9.64 -0.30
C ALA A 28 -0.56 -8.73 -1.12
N PRO A 29 -0.14 -9.15 -2.34
CA PRO A 29 0.62 -8.29 -3.24
C PRO A 29 -0.08 -6.95 -3.44
N ALA A 30 0.66 -5.85 -3.36
CA ALA A 30 0.10 -4.51 -3.40
C ALA A 30 1.01 -3.54 -4.16
N LEU A 31 0.41 -2.48 -4.68
CA LEU A 31 1.09 -1.28 -5.12
C LEU A 31 0.86 -0.21 -4.05
N ALA A 32 1.83 -0.04 -3.17
CA ALA A 32 1.74 0.89 -2.06
C ALA A 32 2.17 2.29 -2.52
N VAL A 33 1.31 3.28 -2.31
CA VAL A 33 1.53 4.68 -2.67
C VAL A 33 1.26 5.54 -1.43
N GLU A 34 2.29 6.19 -0.93
CA GLU A 34 2.21 7.10 0.21
C GLU A 34 2.45 8.54 -0.25
N LEU A 35 1.52 9.44 0.02
CA LEU A 35 1.80 10.88 -0.08
C LEU A 35 2.71 11.26 1.10
N ASN A 36 4.00 11.32 0.82
CA ASN A 36 5.04 11.51 1.84
C ASN A 36 5.23 12.98 2.23
N ALA A 37 5.10 13.89 1.27
CA ALA A 37 5.21 15.33 1.49
C ALA A 37 4.37 16.13 0.50
N ALA A 38 3.95 17.31 0.92
CA ALA A 38 3.31 18.33 0.09
C ALA A 38 3.90 19.69 0.47
N GLU A 39 4.56 20.36 -0.46
CA GLU A 39 5.31 21.58 -0.20
C GLU A 39 4.91 22.68 -1.18
N THR A 40 4.48 23.83 -0.65
CA THR A 40 4.21 25.02 -1.45
C THR A 40 5.48 25.84 -1.60
N ALA A 41 5.89 26.08 -2.83
CA ALA A 41 6.99 26.97 -3.16
C ALA A 41 6.72 27.68 -4.49
N GLU A 42 7.08 28.95 -4.59
CA GLU A 42 7.01 29.74 -5.82
C GLU A 42 5.64 29.70 -6.54
N GLY A 43 4.56 29.62 -5.76
CA GLY A 43 3.19 29.59 -6.30
C GLY A 43 2.76 28.22 -6.85
N ALA A 44 3.47 27.17 -6.51
CA ALA A 44 3.15 25.80 -6.90
C ALA A 44 3.14 24.87 -5.69
N CYS A 45 2.33 23.82 -5.73
CA CYS A 45 2.35 22.72 -4.76
C CYS A 45 3.09 21.53 -5.37
N THR A 46 4.17 21.11 -4.73
CA THR A 46 4.89 19.88 -5.08
C THR A 46 4.43 18.73 -4.19
N LEU A 47 3.86 17.72 -4.79
CA LEU A 47 3.47 16.47 -4.13
C LEU A 47 4.57 15.43 -4.32
N SER A 48 5.05 14.85 -3.23
CA SER A 48 6.07 13.79 -3.24
C SER A 48 5.45 12.48 -2.78
N PHE A 49 5.43 11.48 -3.66
CA PHE A 49 4.91 10.15 -3.36
C PHE A 49 6.04 9.14 -3.22
N LEU A 50 6.03 8.38 -2.13
CA LEU A 50 6.85 7.19 -1.97
C LEU A 50 6.03 5.98 -2.45
N ILE A 51 6.57 5.24 -3.42
CA ILE A 51 5.87 4.15 -4.09
C ILE A 51 6.69 2.88 -3.97
N THR A 52 6.05 1.79 -3.55
CA THR A 52 6.65 0.46 -3.52
C THR A 52 5.79 -0.52 -4.31
N ASN A 53 6.40 -1.16 -5.29
CA ASN A 53 5.75 -2.19 -6.08
C ASN A 53 6.02 -3.56 -5.46
N ASP A 54 5.04 -4.10 -4.73
CA ASP A 54 5.05 -5.45 -4.19
C ASP A 54 4.16 -6.40 -5.00
N LEU A 55 3.86 -6.05 -6.27
CA LEU A 55 3.21 -6.96 -7.21
C LEU A 55 4.15 -8.09 -7.64
N SER A 56 3.66 -8.98 -8.48
CA SER A 56 4.41 -10.19 -8.90
C SER A 56 5.58 -9.94 -9.84
N ALA A 57 5.69 -8.74 -10.42
CA ALA A 57 6.73 -8.39 -11.40
C ALA A 57 7.01 -6.88 -11.43
N ASP A 58 8.05 -6.50 -12.15
CA ASP A 58 8.34 -5.10 -12.45
C ASP A 58 7.18 -4.47 -13.24
N LEU A 59 6.90 -3.20 -12.97
CA LEU A 59 6.07 -2.37 -13.81
C LEU A 59 6.97 -1.56 -14.75
N ASP A 60 6.69 -1.63 -16.04
CA ASP A 60 7.36 -0.81 -17.04
C ASP A 60 6.83 0.63 -17.02
N GLN A 61 5.53 0.76 -16.78
CA GLN A 61 4.86 2.04 -16.62
C GLN A 61 3.56 1.90 -15.82
N ALA A 62 3.32 2.87 -14.95
CA ALA A 62 2.02 3.07 -14.31
C ALA A 62 1.64 4.55 -14.39
N VAL A 63 0.44 4.82 -14.88
CA VAL A 63 -0.12 6.18 -14.99
C VAL A 63 -1.50 6.17 -14.35
N PHE A 64 -1.71 7.06 -13.39
CA PHE A 64 -2.97 7.20 -12.68
C PHE A 64 -3.70 8.48 -13.09
N GLU A 65 -4.98 8.33 -13.40
CA GLU A 65 -5.88 9.47 -13.43
C GLU A 65 -6.24 9.85 -12.01
N THR A 66 -6.05 11.12 -11.66
CA THR A 66 -6.32 11.64 -10.33
C THR A 66 -7.22 12.86 -10.37
N VAL A 67 -8.04 13.02 -9.34
CA VAL A 67 -8.88 14.20 -9.13
C VAL A 67 -8.43 14.90 -7.86
N LEU A 68 -8.17 16.19 -7.97
CA LEU A 68 -7.78 17.07 -6.88
C LEU A 68 -9.00 17.83 -6.37
N PHE A 69 -9.21 17.79 -5.05
CA PHE A 69 -10.34 18.45 -4.39
C PHE A 69 -9.87 19.62 -3.54
N ASP A 70 -10.63 20.70 -3.58
CA ASP A 70 -10.43 21.86 -2.72
C ASP A 70 -10.91 21.62 -1.27
N GLN A 71 -10.80 22.62 -0.42
CA GLN A 71 -11.24 22.55 0.99
C GLN A 71 -12.76 22.45 1.14
N GLU A 72 -13.53 22.89 0.14
CA GLU A 72 -14.99 22.77 0.08
C GLU A 72 -15.44 21.39 -0.39
N GLY A 73 -14.49 20.53 -0.82
CA GLY A 73 -14.76 19.19 -1.32
C GLY A 73 -15.20 19.15 -2.78
N THR A 74 -14.93 20.24 -3.53
CA THR A 74 -15.18 20.30 -4.96
C THR A 74 -13.99 19.77 -5.74
N GLY A 75 -14.23 18.89 -6.71
CA GLY A 75 -13.20 18.42 -7.63
C GLY A 75 -12.84 19.54 -8.61
N GLU A 76 -11.68 20.15 -8.42
CA GLU A 76 -11.23 21.28 -9.22
C GLU A 76 -10.43 20.89 -10.45
N ARG A 77 -9.66 19.80 -10.35
CA ARG A 77 -8.72 19.43 -11.39
C ARG A 77 -8.61 17.92 -11.53
N MET A 78 -8.70 17.46 -12.75
CA MET A 78 -8.30 16.11 -13.13
C MET A 78 -6.91 16.17 -13.77
N THR A 79 -6.01 15.30 -13.35
CA THR A 79 -4.64 15.24 -13.86
C THR A 79 -4.15 13.81 -13.94
N LEU A 80 -3.08 13.61 -14.68
CA LEU A 80 -2.41 12.29 -14.78
C LEU A 80 -1.12 12.32 -13.98
N PHE A 81 -0.95 11.32 -13.10
CA PHE A 81 0.30 11.06 -12.43
C PHE A 81 1.00 9.87 -13.08
N ASP A 82 1.99 10.17 -13.92
CA ASP A 82 2.87 9.16 -14.51
C ASP A 82 4.02 8.89 -13.53
N VAL A 83 3.96 7.75 -12.88
CA VAL A 83 5.00 7.34 -11.93
C VAL A 83 6.14 6.57 -12.58
N GLY A 84 6.03 6.32 -13.89
CA GLY A 84 7.04 5.65 -14.69
C GLY A 84 7.24 4.18 -14.35
N ALA A 85 8.47 3.72 -14.45
CA ALA A 85 8.85 2.35 -14.15
C ALA A 85 9.02 2.12 -12.64
N LEU A 86 8.43 1.03 -12.16
CA LEU A 86 8.48 0.63 -10.74
C LEU A 86 9.03 -0.79 -10.63
N PRO A 87 10.35 -0.95 -10.42
CA PRO A 87 10.94 -2.25 -10.18
C PRO A 87 10.35 -2.91 -8.93
N GLN A 88 10.10 -4.21 -9.00
CA GLN A 88 9.56 -4.98 -7.88
C GLN A 88 10.43 -4.84 -6.63
N GLY A 89 9.79 -4.58 -5.48
CA GLY A 89 10.42 -4.50 -4.17
C GLY A 89 11.35 -3.29 -3.95
N ARG A 90 11.45 -2.37 -4.92
CA ARG A 90 12.31 -1.20 -4.81
C ARG A 90 11.49 0.08 -4.64
N PRO A 91 11.57 0.75 -3.49
CA PRO A 91 10.91 2.04 -3.30
C PRO A 91 11.38 3.09 -4.32
N ARG A 92 10.46 3.90 -4.79
CA ARG A 92 10.68 5.05 -5.69
C ARG A 92 9.99 6.28 -5.14
N VAL A 93 10.58 7.42 -5.36
CA VAL A 93 9.93 8.71 -5.11
C VAL A 93 9.58 9.34 -6.46
N SER A 94 8.31 9.69 -6.61
CA SER A 94 7.81 10.45 -7.75
C SER A 94 7.28 11.79 -7.26
N GLN A 95 7.63 12.87 -7.96
CA GLN A 95 7.19 14.22 -7.61
C GLN A 95 6.34 14.81 -8.73
N PHE A 96 5.25 15.45 -8.33
CA PHE A 96 4.34 16.14 -9.25
C PHE A 96 4.17 17.58 -8.80
N VAL A 97 4.42 18.50 -9.73
CA VAL A 97 4.27 19.93 -9.48
C VAL A 97 2.90 20.38 -9.99
N LEU A 98 2.12 20.93 -9.12
CA LEU A 98 0.81 21.51 -9.42
C LEU A 98 0.99 23.04 -9.51
N PRO A 99 1.05 23.61 -10.72
CA PRO A 99 1.24 25.04 -10.86
C PRO A 99 0.03 25.81 -10.38
N GLN A 100 0.25 27.04 -9.91
CA GLN A 100 -0.81 27.94 -9.42
C GLN A 100 -1.69 27.30 -8.32
N THR A 101 -1.08 26.47 -7.48
CA THR A 101 -1.76 25.73 -6.41
C THR A 101 -0.98 25.91 -5.11
N ASP A 102 -1.66 26.28 -4.05
CA ASP A 102 -1.16 26.17 -2.68
C ASP A 102 -1.57 24.81 -2.11
N CYS A 103 -0.62 24.05 -1.54
CA CYS A 103 -0.91 22.75 -0.97
C CYS A 103 -1.98 22.80 0.13
N THR A 104 -2.07 23.91 0.88
CA THR A 104 -3.11 24.12 1.91
C THR A 104 -4.51 24.26 1.33
N GLY A 105 -4.62 24.55 0.04
CA GLY A 105 -5.90 24.59 -0.69
C GLY A 105 -6.41 23.20 -1.08
N LEU A 106 -5.59 22.17 -0.99
CA LEU A 106 -5.99 20.81 -1.30
C LEU A 106 -6.52 20.09 -0.05
N SER A 107 -7.71 19.50 -0.15
CA SER A 107 -8.28 18.65 0.92
C SER A 107 -8.02 17.18 0.67
N ARG A 108 -8.11 16.72 -0.58
CA ARG A 108 -7.93 15.32 -0.94
C ARG A 108 -7.47 15.11 -2.38
N ILE A 109 -6.91 13.94 -2.62
CA ILE A 109 -6.52 13.44 -3.95
C ILE A 109 -7.19 12.08 -4.12
N LEU A 110 -8.01 11.93 -5.15
CA LEU A 110 -8.63 10.66 -5.53
C LEU A 110 -7.84 10.03 -6.69
N PHE A 111 -7.32 8.83 -6.49
CA PHE A 111 -6.81 7.99 -7.57
C PHE A 111 -8.00 7.32 -8.25
N ASN A 112 -8.50 7.95 -9.31
CA ASN A 112 -9.74 7.57 -9.99
C ASN A 112 -9.60 6.28 -10.82
N GLY A 113 -8.39 5.91 -11.18
CA GLY A 113 -8.05 4.69 -11.90
C GLY A 113 -6.66 4.73 -12.50
N ALA A 114 -6.22 3.60 -13.03
CA ALA A 114 -4.98 3.51 -13.79
C ALA A 114 -5.29 3.51 -15.29
N VAL A 115 -4.79 4.51 -16.00
CA VAL A 115 -4.93 4.60 -17.47
C VAL A 115 -3.83 3.80 -18.18
N THR A 116 -2.71 3.57 -17.51
CA THR A 116 -1.63 2.68 -17.95
C THR A 116 -1.15 1.85 -16.77
N CYS A 117 -1.06 0.56 -16.97
CA CYS A 117 -0.51 -0.41 -16.03
C CYS A 117 0.13 -1.52 -16.87
N SER A 118 1.43 -1.46 -17.07
CA SER A 118 2.14 -2.40 -17.97
C SER A 118 3.36 -3.00 -17.30
N GLY A 119 3.59 -4.27 -17.56
CA GLY A 119 4.72 -5.05 -17.10
C GLY A 119 4.56 -6.52 -17.48
N PRO A 120 5.64 -7.32 -17.44
CA PRO A 120 5.59 -8.73 -17.80
C PRO A 120 4.69 -9.51 -16.83
N GLY A 121 3.61 -10.10 -17.35
CA GLY A 121 2.66 -10.87 -16.55
C GLY A 121 1.73 -10.05 -15.66
N ILE A 122 1.71 -8.72 -15.83
CA ILE A 122 0.81 -7.81 -15.11
C ILE A 122 -0.45 -7.59 -15.93
N ALA A 123 -1.62 -7.80 -15.32
CA ALA A 123 -2.90 -7.47 -15.94
C ALA A 123 -3.16 -5.95 -15.83
N ALA A 124 -3.85 -5.38 -16.83
CA ALA A 124 -4.11 -3.93 -16.90
C ALA A 124 -4.85 -3.37 -15.67
N GLY A 125 -5.70 -4.17 -15.00
CA GLY A 125 -6.43 -3.78 -13.80
C GLY A 125 -5.62 -3.84 -12.50
N GLU A 126 -4.47 -4.51 -12.47
CA GLU A 126 -3.75 -4.78 -11.21
C GLU A 126 -3.29 -3.51 -10.50
N CYS A 127 -2.86 -2.47 -11.23
CA CYS A 127 -2.41 -1.24 -10.61
C CYS A 127 -3.52 -0.56 -9.79
N ALA A 128 -4.76 -0.58 -10.28
CA ALA A 128 -5.89 -0.02 -9.54
C ALA A 128 -6.43 -1.00 -8.48
N ASP A 129 -6.59 -2.28 -8.83
CA ASP A 129 -7.17 -3.29 -7.94
C ASP A 129 -6.30 -3.60 -6.71
N ARG A 130 -4.99 -3.39 -6.83
CA ARG A 130 -4.00 -3.65 -5.77
C ARG A 130 -3.45 -2.39 -5.12
N LEU A 131 -4.02 -1.24 -5.42
CA LEU A 131 -3.57 0.04 -4.91
C LEU A 131 -3.83 0.14 -3.39
N GLN A 132 -2.78 0.50 -2.64
CA GLN A 132 -2.86 0.81 -1.22
C GLN A 132 -2.35 2.22 -1.00
N LEU A 133 -3.23 3.10 -0.54
CA LEU A 133 -2.99 4.54 -0.42
C LEU A 133 -2.87 4.94 1.04
N THR A 134 -1.84 5.72 1.34
CA THR A 134 -1.60 6.33 2.64
C THR A 134 -1.10 7.76 2.49
N THR A 135 -1.13 8.52 3.57
CA THR A 135 -0.60 9.88 3.59
C THR A 135 0.08 10.19 4.92
N ARG A 136 1.12 11.00 4.86
CA ARG A 136 1.78 11.64 6.00
C ARG A 136 1.44 13.12 6.13
N THR A 137 0.59 13.63 5.26
CA THR A 137 0.19 15.03 5.18
C THR A 137 -1.26 15.19 5.65
N ASP A 138 -1.73 16.43 5.70
CA ASP A 138 -3.13 16.74 5.99
C ASP A 138 -4.05 16.54 4.77
N ILE A 139 -3.48 16.20 3.61
CA ILE A 139 -4.23 15.90 2.39
C ILE A 139 -4.63 14.42 2.41
N GLU A 140 -5.93 14.16 2.34
CA GLU A 140 -6.48 12.81 2.25
C GLU A 140 -6.15 12.20 0.89
N VAL A 141 -5.82 10.90 0.85
CA VAL A 141 -5.56 10.17 -0.40
C VAL A 141 -6.49 8.97 -0.48
N LEU A 142 -7.27 8.91 -1.54
CA LEU A 142 -8.33 7.94 -1.78
C LEU A 142 -8.13 7.21 -3.13
N GLY A 143 -8.70 5.98 -3.22
CA GLY A 143 -8.73 5.21 -4.46
C GLY A 143 -9.64 4.01 -4.38
#